data_a2dc63cb34187a9f35337a1f1fe6ec69
#
_entry.id   a2dc63cb34187a9f35337a1f1fe6ec69
#
_cell.length_a   1.000
_cell.length_b   1.000
_cell.length_c   1.000
_cell.angle_alpha   90.00
_cell.angle_beta   90.00
_cell.angle_gamma   90.00
#
_symmetry.space_group_name_H-M   'P 1'
#
loop_
_entity.id
_entity.type
_entity.pdbx_description
1 polymer ?
#
loop_
_entity_poly.entity_id
_entity_poly.type
_entity_poly.pdbx_seq_one_letter_code
_entity_poly.pdbx_strand_id
1 'polypeptide(L)'
;GFGLELDDLKALRTWGSKTPGHPEYRHTAGVETTTGPLGQGVGNAVGLAMAGRRLRGLLDPGTHASPFDHHVYAIASDGDIEEGVSGEASSIAGTQNLGNLTLIYDANRISIEGNTDIALSEDVAARYAAYGWHVQVVDWTNGGKEYKEDVQALHKALEAARAETDRPSFIELRTIIAWPAPNAQNTGKAHGSALGEEEVAATKEVLGFDPQQTFEIPPGVLEHTRRLSERGAAAGTAWDEQFQKWRDKNPDGFALLQRLNARQLPDGWADKLPTFDADPKGMATRKASSKVINAIAATVPELWGGSADLAESNNTTIEDAPSFAPRERSTDEWSADPQAGRVLHFGIREHAMGSIMNGITLHSGTRVFGGTFLTFSDYMRPAVRLAALMGLPVTYVWTHDSIGLGEDGPTHQPIEHLAALRAIPGLDVVRPADANEVTACWRAIMEHTDRPAGLALTRQNVPVFPRGEEGFADTTDVHRGGYVLLDAPDLEQGGGQPDVILIGTGSEVQLAVEARRILADDG
;
A
#
# COMPACT_ATOMS: atom_id res chain seq x y z
N GLY A 1 -16.75 5.31 21.27
CA GLY A 1 -16.54 6.04 20.10
C GLY A 1 -15.14 6.58 19.92
N PHE A 2 -14.88 7.01 18.73
CA PHE A 2 -13.61 7.58 18.32
C PHE A 2 -13.54 9.10 18.52
N GLY A 3 -14.29 9.66 19.50
CA GLY A 3 -14.28 11.10 19.80
C GLY A 3 -15.07 11.95 18.79
N LEU A 4 -16.01 11.36 18.06
CA LEU A 4 -16.97 12.09 17.23
C LEU A 4 -18.18 12.48 18.07
N GLU A 5 -18.57 13.75 17.96
CA GLU A 5 -19.74 14.34 18.60
C GLU A 5 -20.82 14.66 17.56
N LEU A 6 -22.03 14.97 18.02
CA LEU A 6 -23.16 15.28 17.13
C LEU A 6 -22.85 16.45 16.17
N ASP A 7 -22.12 17.45 16.62
CA ASP A 7 -21.76 18.59 15.78
C ASP A 7 -20.73 18.23 14.69
N ASP A 8 -19.88 17.23 14.94
CA ASP A 8 -19.00 16.69 13.90
C ASP A 8 -19.82 16.02 12.77
N LEU A 9 -20.91 15.31 13.12
CA LEU A 9 -21.82 14.70 12.14
C LEU A 9 -22.59 15.74 11.34
N LYS A 10 -23.03 16.83 11.98
CA LYS A 10 -23.70 17.96 11.32
C LYS A 10 -22.78 18.71 10.37
N ALA A 11 -21.47 18.65 10.61
CA ALA A 11 -20.44 19.29 9.78
C ALA A 11 -19.94 18.40 8.61
N LEU A 12 -20.66 17.32 8.27
CA LEU A 12 -20.31 16.42 7.17
C LEU A 12 -19.99 17.22 5.88
N ARG A 13 -18.86 16.91 5.23
CA ARG A 13 -18.35 17.58 4.02
C ARG A 13 -18.06 19.08 4.16
N THR A 14 -17.98 19.59 5.38
CA THR A 14 -17.54 20.97 5.62
C THR A 14 -16.02 21.05 5.64
N TRP A 15 -15.44 22.09 5.07
CA TRP A 15 -14.00 22.27 5.05
C TRP A 15 -13.39 22.22 6.46
N GLY A 16 -12.38 21.38 6.65
CA GLY A 16 -11.66 21.21 7.92
C GLY A 16 -12.42 20.44 9.01
N SER A 17 -13.64 19.92 8.71
CA SER A 17 -14.37 19.08 9.66
C SER A 17 -13.71 17.70 9.84
N LYS A 18 -14.01 17.03 10.96
CA LYS A 18 -13.60 15.64 11.21
C LYS A 18 -14.35 14.61 10.33
N THR A 19 -15.36 15.06 9.59
CA THR A 19 -16.22 14.23 8.74
C THR A 19 -16.13 14.67 7.28
N PRO A 20 -14.98 14.40 6.61
CA PRO A 20 -14.79 14.72 5.19
C PRO A 20 -15.71 13.89 4.30
N GLY A 21 -15.71 14.17 3.00
CA GLY A 21 -16.56 13.48 2.02
C GLY A 21 -16.23 12.00 1.82
N HIS A 22 -15.00 11.60 2.13
CA HIS A 22 -14.51 10.22 2.09
C HIS A 22 -13.67 9.96 3.34
N PRO A 23 -13.52 8.70 3.79
CA PRO A 23 -12.66 8.35 4.92
C PRO A 23 -11.19 8.76 4.65
N GLU A 24 -10.58 9.44 5.62
CA GLU A 24 -9.21 9.95 5.52
C GLU A 24 -8.36 9.43 6.68
N TYR A 25 -7.30 8.70 6.35
CA TYR A 25 -6.36 8.16 7.33
C TYR A 25 -5.66 9.28 8.11
N ARG A 26 -5.58 9.14 9.43
CA ARG A 26 -5.02 10.13 10.38
C ARG A 26 -5.80 11.44 10.49
N HIS A 27 -6.81 11.69 9.66
CA HIS A 27 -7.66 12.87 9.79
C HIS A 27 -8.82 12.61 10.77
N THR A 28 -9.46 11.45 10.61
CA THR A 28 -10.53 11.01 11.53
C THR A 28 -10.05 9.84 12.36
N ALA A 29 -10.16 9.93 13.68
CA ALA A 29 -9.75 8.84 14.57
C ALA A 29 -10.54 7.55 14.24
N GLY A 30 -9.85 6.42 14.18
CA GLY A 30 -10.44 5.12 13.87
C GLY A 30 -10.56 4.80 12.38
N VAL A 31 -10.21 5.73 11.49
CA VAL A 31 -10.12 5.45 10.04
C VAL A 31 -8.79 4.75 9.74
N GLU A 32 -8.87 3.53 9.22
CA GLU A 32 -7.73 2.64 8.99
C GLU A 32 -7.02 2.89 7.65
N THR A 33 -7.72 3.47 6.66
CA THR A 33 -7.16 3.80 5.34
C THR A 33 -7.92 4.95 4.70
N THR A 34 -7.26 5.70 3.81
CA THR A 34 -7.93 6.67 2.94
C THR A 34 -8.57 5.94 1.77
N THR A 35 -9.86 6.14 1.57
CA THR A 35 -10.63 5.64 0.42
C THR A 35 -11.30 6.81 -0.31
N GLY A 36 -11.92 6.51 -1.46
CA GLY A 36 -12.50 7.49 -2.39
C GLY A 36 -12.15 7.13 -3.83
N PRO A 37 -10.86 6.93 -4.18
CA PRO A 37 -10.50 6.21 -5.41
C PRO A 37 -10.92 4.74 -5.27
N LEU A 38 -11.89 4.32 -6.09
CA LEU A 38 -12.52 3.00 -6.02
C LEU A 38 -11.50 1.87 -6.25
N GLY A 39 -11.75 0.71 -5.65
CA GLY A 39 -10.92 -0.49 -5.73
C GLY A 39 -9.64 -0.46 -4.89
N GLN A 40 -9.11 0.71 -4.51
CA GLN A 40 -7.89 0.82 -3.70
C GLN A 40 -8.05 0.17 -2.32
N GLY A 41 -9.23 0.31 -1.71
CA GLY A 41 -9.54 -0.32 -0.43
C GLY A 41 -9.48 -1.84 -0.47
N VAL A 42 -9.87 -2.47 -1.59
CA VAL A 42 -9.74 -3.93 -1.78
C VAL A 42 -8.26 -4.34 -1.77
N GLY A 43 -7.41 -3.62 -2.53
CA GLY A 43 -5.97 -3.87 -2.51
C GLY A 43 -5.35 -3.64 -1.13
N ASN A 44 -5.76 -2.59 -0.41
CA ASN A 44 -5.30 -2.33 0.94
C ASN A 44 -5.71 -3.46 1.91
N ALA A 45 -6.94 -3.98 1.80
CA ALA A 45 -7.42 -5.10 2.62
C ALA A 45 -6.60 -6.38 2.39
N VAL A 46 -6.23 -6.67 1.14
CA VAL A 46 -5.30 -7.77 0.81
C VAL A 46 -3.95 -7.55 1.47
N GLY A 47 -3.41 -6.32 1.39
CA GLY A 47 -2.15 -5.95 2.04
C GLY A 47 -2.20 -6.08 3.57
N LEU A 48 -3.28 -5.64 4.20
CA LEU A 48 -3.52 -5.81 5.65
C LEU A 48 -3.52 -7.29 6.05
N ALA A 49 -4.20 -8.15 5.27
CA ALA A 49 -4.25 -9.59 5.55
C ALA A 49 -2.88 -10.28 5.36
N MET A 50 -2.11 -9.89 4.33
CA MET A 50 -0.74 -10.37 4.13
C MET A 50 0.17 -9.94 5.27
N ALA A 51 0.10 -8.67 5.70
CA ALA A 51 0.90 -8.13 6.80
C ALA A 51 0.57 -8.81 8.14
N GLY A 52 -0.71 -9.07 8.42
CA GLY A 52 -1.13 -9.82 9.61
C GLY A 52 -0.49 -11.21 9.65
N ARG A 53 -0.55 -11.96 8.53
CA ARG A 53 0.11 -13.27 8.41
C ARG A 53 1.64 -13.18 8.57
N ARG A 54 2.26 -12.16 7.97
CA ARG A 54 3.72 -11.93 8.09
C ARG A 54 4.11 -11.59 9.53
N LEU A 55 3.37 -10.71 10.19
CA LEU A 55 3.60 -10.34 11.59
C LEU A 55 3.48 -11.55 12.51
N ARG A 56 2.45 -12.38 12.28
CA ARG A 56 2.28 -13.68 12.95
C ARG A 56 3.52 -14.54 12.81
N GLY A 57 4.05 -14.66 11.59
CA GLY A 57 5.26 -15.41 11.28
C GLY A 57 6.52 -14.88 11.93
N LEU A 58 6.64 -13.57 12.07
CA LEU A 58 7.79 -12.91 12.71
C LEU A 58 7.80 -13.08 14.24
N LEU A 59 6.62 -12.98 14.87
CA LEU A 59 6.51 -12.84 16.32
C LEU A 59 6.13 -14.14 17.03
N ASP A 60 5.30 -14.98 16.40
CA ASP A 60 4.76 -16.18 17.04
C ASP A 60 4.40 -17.26 15.99
N PRO A 61 5.41 -17.80 15.26
CA PRO A 61 5.17 -18.73 14.14
C PRO A 61 4.52 -20.03 14.60
N GLY A 62 3.72 -20.64 13.72
CA GLY A 62 3.07 -21.93 13.95
C GLY A 62 1.56 -21.89 13.75
N THR A 63 0.87 -22.97 14.19
CA THR A 63 -0.57 -23.17 13.98
C THR A 63 -1.40 -23.09 15.27
N HIS A 64 -0.76 -22.82 16.43
CA HIS A 64 -1.46 -22.61 17.69
C HIS A 64 -2.15 -21.24 17.72
N ALA A 65 -3.15 -21.06 18.58
CA ALA A 65 -3.79 -19.78 18.79
C ALA A 65 -2.80 -18.72 19.29
N SER A 66 -2.84 -17.53 18.73
CA SER A 66 -1.89 -16.45 18.97
C SER A 66 -2.59 -15.10 19.16
N PRO A 67 -2.02 -14.19 19.96
CA PRO A 67 -2.51 -12.83 20.04
C PRO A 67 -2.38 -12.04 18.73
N PHE A 68 -1.66 -12.58 17.74
CA PHE A 68 -1.47 -11.99 16.41
C PHE A 68 -2.42 -12.57 15.35
N ASP A 69 -3.28 -13.51 15.73
CA ASP A 69 -4.34 -14.03 14.85
C ASP A 69 -5.49 -13.03 14.82
N HIS A 70 -5.70 -12.38 13.69
CA HIS A 70 -6.84 -11.47 13.49
C HIS A 70 -7.35 -11.55 12.06
N HIS A 71 -8.59 -11.12 11.89
CA HIS A 71 -9.30 -11.11 10.62
C HIS A 71 -9.38 -9.69 10.05
N VAL A 72 -9.30 -9.60 8.74
CA VAL A 72 -9.53 -8.38 7.98
C VAL A 72 -10.89 -8.48 7.31
N TYR A 73 -11.74 -7.49 7.52
CA TYR A 73 -13.04 -7.35 6.88
C TYR A 73 -13.02 -6.09 6.01
N ALA A 74 -13.50 -6.21 4.78
CA ALA A 74 -13.68 -5.08 3.89
C ALA A 74 -15.08 -5.11 3.29
N ILE A 75 -15.64 -3.93 3.02
CA ILE A 75 -16.89 -3.75 2.29
C ILE A 75 -16.55 -3.07 0.98
N ALA A 76 -17.04 -3.62 -0.13
CA ALA A 76 -16.86 -3.11 -1.47
C ALA A 76 -18.23 -2.87 -2.14
N SER A 77 -18.30 -1.88 -3.00
CA SER A 77 -19.46 -1.55 -3.81
C SER A 77 -19.34 -2.08 -5.25
N ASP A 78 -20.37 -1.90 -6.07
CA ASP A 78 -20.31 -2.23 -7.50
C ASP A 78 -19.12 -1.57 -8.18
N GLY A 79 -18.90 -0.27 -7.96
CA GLY A 79 -17.77 0.45 -8.54
C GLY A 79 -16.41 -0.06 -8.08
N ASP A 80 -16.27 -0.47 -6.82
CA ASP A 80 -15.02 -1.11 -6.36
C ASP A 80 -14.75 -2.43 -7.10
N ILE A 81 -15.80 -3.21 -7.37
CA ILE A 81 -15.69 -4.51 -8.04
C ILE A 81 -15.42 -4.37 -9.53
N GLU A 82 -15.87 -3.28 -10.16
CA GLU A 82 -15.60 -2.96 -11.57
C GLU A 82 -14.15 -2.50 -11.80
N GLU A 83 -13.50 -1.91 -10.80
CA GLU A 83 -12.12 -1.45 -10.92
C GLU A 83 -11.14 -2.62 -11.14
N GLY A 84 -10.27 -2.49 -12.15
CA GLY A 84 -9.29 -3.51 -12.51
C GLY A 84 -8.37 -3.91 -11.34
N VAL A 85 -7.98 -2.94 -10.50
CA VAL A 85 -7.13 -3.18 -9.32
C VAL A 85 -7.75 -4.15 -8.33
N SER A 86 -9.09 -4.16 -8.19
CA SER A 86 -9.80 -5.12 -7.34
C SER A 86 -9.67 -6.55 -7.85
N GLY A 87 -9.79 -6.73 -9.17
CA GLY A 87 -9.57 -8.03 -9.81
C GLY A 87 -8.13 -8.54 -9.63
N GLU A 88 -7.14 -7.67 -9.86
CA GLU A 88 -5.73 -7.98 -9.65
C GLU A 88 -5.44 -8.39 -8.20
N ALA A 89 -5.87 -7.57 -7.24
CA ALA A 89 -5.63 -7.82 -5.81
C ALA A 89 -6.36 -9.07 -5.31
N SER A 90 -7.62 -9.28 -5.73
CA SER A 90 -8.42 -10.45 -5.36
C SER A 90 -7.84 -11.76 -5.91
N SER A 91 -7.29 -11.73 -7.13
CA SER A 91 -6.56 -12.87 -7.71
C SER A 91 -5.31 -13.20 -6.89
N ILE A 92 -4.55 -12.21 -6.43
CA ILE A 92 -3.39 -12.41 -5.53
C ILE A 92 -3.86 -13.01 -4.20
N ALA A 93 -4.94 -12.49 -3.60
CA ALA A 93 -5.47 -12.99 -2.33
C ALA A 93 -5.85 -14.48 -2.40
N GLY A 94 -6.51 -14.90 -3.48
CA GLY A 94 -6.81 -16.31 -3.75
C GLY A 94 -5.54 -17.14 -3.93
N THR A 95 -4.56 -16.64 -4.70
CA THR A 95 -3.26 -17.31 -4.89
C THR A 95 -2.49 -17.48 -3.58
N GLN A 96 -2.61 -16.52 -2.67
CA GLN A 96 -1.96 -16.51 -1.36
C GLN A 96 -2.73 -17.30 -0.30
N ASN A 97 -3.92 -17.83 -0.60
CA ASN A 97 -4.77 -18.54 0.36
C ASN A 97 -5.01 -17.69 1.64
N LEU A 98 -5.44 -16.43 1.51
CA LEU A 98 -5.58 -15.49 2.64
C LEU A 98 -6.85 -15.77 3.45
N GLY A 99 -6.89 -16.86 4.21
CA GLY A 99 -8.05 -17.25 5.04
C GLY A 99 -8.41 -16.26 6.16
N ASN A 100 -7.59 -15.25 6.40
CA ASN A 100 -7.87 -14.16 7.33
C ASN A 100 -8.48 -12.91 6.67
N LEU A 101 -8.99 -13.03 5.43
CA LEU A 101 -9.61 -11.94 4.68
C LEU A 101 -11.06 -12.30 4.32
N THR A 102 -11.99 -11.41 4.66
CA THR A 102 -13.39 -11.46 4.21
C THR A 102 -13.73 -10.17 3.49
N LEU A 103 -14.18 -10.28 2.24
CA LEU A 103 -14.70 -9.18 1.44
C LEU A 103 -16.22 -9.33 1.31
N ILE A 104 -16.96 -8.30 1.72
CA ILE A 104 -18.40 -8.20 1.59
C ILE A 104 -18.68 -7.25 0.45
N TYR A 105 -19.34 -7.75 -0.58
CA TYR A 105 -19.77 -6.97 -1.74
C TYR A 105 -21.23 -6.57 -1.59
N ASP A 106 -21.47 -5.26 -1.42
CA ASP A 106 -22.82 -4.67 -1.46
C ASP A 106 -23.29 -4.59 -2.92
N ALA A 107 -23.95 -5.65 -3.36
CA ALA A 107 -24.42 -5.83 -4.72
C ALA A 107 -25.80 -5.17 -4.91
N ASN A 108 -25.83 -3.85 -4.95
CA ASN A 108 -27.08 -3.10 -5.16
C ASN A 108 -27.32 -2.76 -6.64
N ARG A 109 -26.34 -2.98 -7.52
CA ARG A 109 -26.37 -2.78 -8.97
C ARG A 109 -26.69 -1.35 -9.42
N ILE A 110 -26.34 -0.36 -8.60
CA ILE A 110 -26.55 1.06 -8.92
C ILE A 110 -25.23 1.83 -8.78
N SER A 111 -24.91 2.56 -9.84
CA SER A 111 -23.83 3.56 -9.87
C SER A 111 -24.40 4.95 -10.17
N ILE A 112 -23.51 5.94 -10.38
CA ILE A 112 -23.90 7.32 -10.74
C ILE A 112 -24.75 7.35 -12.04
N GLU A 113 -24.42 6.52 -13.02
CA GLU A 113 -25.14 6.45 -14.31
C GLU A 113 -26.45 5.67 -14.23
N GLY A 114 -26.74 4.98 -13.12
CA GLY A 114 -27.93 4.17 -12.92
C GLY A 114 -27.60 2.70 -12.73
N ASN A 115 -28.37 1.81 -13.39
CA ASN A 115 -28.17 0.37 -13.25
C ASN A 115 -26.85 -0.06 -13.91
N THR A 116 -26.03 -0.79 -13.17
CA THR A 116 -24.70 -1.26 -13.61
C THR A 116 -24.76 -2.31 -14.71
N ASP A 117 -25.91 -2.95 -14.98
CA ASP A 117 -26.06 -3.93 -16.06
C ASP A 117 -25.68 -3.38 -17.45
N ILE A 118 -25.64 -2.05 -17.60
CA ILE A 118 -25.20 -1.40 -18.84
C ILE A 118 -23.66 -1.52 -19.05
N ALA A 119 -22.90 -1.65 -17.97
CA ALA A 119 -21.44 -1.67 -17.99
C ALA A 119 -20.87 -3.00 -17.48
N LEU A 120 -21.57 -3.71 -16.58
CA LEU A 120 -21.12 -4.92 -15.91
C LEU A 120 -22.15 -6.05 -16.14
N SER A 121 -21.81 -7.04 -16.99
CA SER A 121 -22.67 -8.18 -17.33
C SER A 121 -22.20 -9.51 -16.77
N GLU A 122 -21.10 -9.53 -16.03
CA GLU A 122 -20.49 -10.75 -15.50
C GLU A 122 -21.19 -11.26 -14.23
N ASP A 123 -21.01 -12.55 -13.95
CA ASP A 123 -21.32 -13.15 -12.65
C ASP A 123 -20.11 -12.96 -11.71
N VAL A 124 -20.22 -11.96 -10.83
CA VAL A 124 -19.14 -11.59 -9.89
C VAL A 124 -18.85 -12.74 -8.93
N ALA A 125 -19.87 -13.45 -8.42
CA ALA A 125 -19.67 -14.60 -7.54
C ALA A 125 -18.87 -15.71 -8.23
N ALA A 126 -19.17 -16.00 -9.49
CA ALA A 126 -18.43 -16.98 -10.30
C ALA A 126 -16.97 -16.51 -10.55
N ARG A 127 -16.74 -15.20 -10.78
CA ARG A 127 -15.39 -14.65 -10.92
C ARG A 127 -14.56 -14.87 -9.64
N TYR A 128 -15.10 -14.58 -8.47
CA TYR A 128 -14.41 -14.79 -7.20
C TYR A 128 -14.20 -16.28 -6.90
N ALA A 129 -15.15 -17.15 -7.25
CA ALA A 129 -14.95 -18.59 -7.18
C ALA A 129 -13.79 -19.06 -8.07
N ALA A 130 -13.63 -18.49 -9.28
CA ALA A 130 -12.51 -18.78 -10.18
C ALA A 130 -11.16 -18.28 -9.64
N TYR A 131 -11.14 -17.23 -8.80
CA TYR A 131 -9.95 -16.82 -8.06
C TYR A 131 -9.58 -17.77 -6.90
N GLY A 132 -10.43 -18.75 -6.58
CA GLY A 132 -10.21 -19.70 -5.48
C GLY A 132 -10.74 -19.24 -4.13
N TRP A 133 -11.62 -18.24 -4.10
CA TRP A 133 -12.26 -17.76 -2.87
C TRP A 133 -13.40 -18.68 -2.40
N HIS A 134 -13.67 -18.69 -1.11
CA HIS A 134 -14.88 -19.24 -0.51
C HIS A 134 -16.03 -18.24 -0.72
N VAL A 135 -16.96 -18.58 -1.61
CA VAL A 135 -18.03 -17.66 -2.07
C VAL A 135 -19.36 -18.01 -1.42
N GLN A 136 -20.05 -17.00 -0.92
CA GLN A 136 -21.39 -17.09 -0.36
C GLN A 136 -22.26 -15.97 -0.94
N VAL A 137 -23.57 -16.22 -1.08
CA VAL A 137 -24.55 -15.21 -1.53
C VAL A 137 -25.62 -15.06 -0.45
N VAL A 138 -25.87 -13.83 -0.04
CA VAL A 138 -26.97 -13.44 0.84
C VAL A 138 -27.88 -12.49 0.07
N ASP A 139 -29.13 -12.87 -0.13
CA ASP A 139 -30.07 -12.10 -0.96
C ASP A 139 -31.20 -11.52 -0.11
N TRP A 140 -31.12 -10.22 0.15
CA TRP A 140 -32.17 -9.47 0.83
C TRP A 140 -33.29 -9.02 -0.10
N THR A 141 -33.10 -9.14 -1.42
CA THR A 141 -34.08 -8.74 -2.44
C THR A 141 -35.07 -9.86 -2.75
N ASN A 142 -34.83 -11.08 -2.25
CA ASN A 142 -35.66 -12.25 -2.54
C ASN A 142 -35.90 -12.44 -4.05
N GLY A 143 -34.83 -12.27 -4.85
CA GLY A 143 -34.91 -12.31 -6.30
C GLY A 143 -35.75 -11.17 -6.91
N GLY A 144 -35.75 -10.00 -6.25
CA GLY A 144 -36.49 -8.81 -6.69
C GLY A 144 -37.99 -8.80 -6.38
N LYS A 145 -38.46 -9.74 -5.56
CA LYS A 145 -39.91 -9.86 -5.23
C LYS A 145 -40.29 -9.08 -3.97
N GLU A 146 -39.44 -9.05 -2.99
CA GLU A 146 -39.66 -8.41 -1.70
C GLU A 146 -38.31 -8.13 -1.03
N TYR A 147 -38.07 -6.91 -0.60
CA TYR A 147 -36.89 -6.59 0.15
C TYR A 147 -37.07 -6.87 1.63
N LYS A 148 -36.20 -7.70 2.19
CA LYS A 148 -36.19 -8.01 3.61
C LYS A 148 -34.75 -8.25 4.08
N GLU A 149 -34.32 -7.44 5.02
CA GLU A 149 -33.00 -7.57 5.65
C GLU A 149 -32.94 -8.83 6.51
N ASP A 150 -32.40 -9.92 5.97
CA ASP A 150 -32.13 -11.15 6.71
C ASP A 150 -30.74 -11.05 7.40
N VAL A 151 -30.71 -10.33 8.51
CA VAL A 151 -29.51 -10.16 9.35
C VAL A 151 -28.97 -11.50 9.85
N GLN A 152 -29.85 -12.51 10.06
CA GLN A 152 -29.44 -13.83 10.53
C GLN A 152 -28.70 -14.61 9.42
N ALA A 153 -29.12 -14.48 8.18
CA ALA A 153 -28.41 -15.07 7.03
C ALA A 153 -27.01 -14.44 6.87
N LEU A 154 -26.92 -13.11 6.97
CA LEU A 154 -25.63 -12.42 6.93
C LEU A 154 -24.72 -12.83 8.09
N HIS A 155 -25.28 -12.93 9.32
CA HIS A 155 -24.50 -13.40 10.49
C HIS A 155 -23.91 -14.81 10.26
N LYS A 156 -24.72 -15.75 9.76
CA LYS A 156 -24.26 -17.10 9.44
C LYS A 156 -23.18 -17.10 8.34
N ALA A 157 -23.31 -16.25 7.33
CA ALA A 157 -22.30 -16.13 6.28
C ALA A 157 -20.97 -15.59 6.84
N LEU A 158 -21.01 -14.63 7.77
CA LEU A 158 -19.83 -14.13 8.46
C LEU A 158 -19.19 -15.18 9.37
N GLU A 159 -20.00 -15.99 10.10
CA GLU A 159 -19.48 -17.11 10.89
C GLU A 159 -18.79 -18.16 10.01
N ALA A 160 -19.39 -18.51 8.87
CA ALA A 160 -18.80 -19.44 7.91
C ALA A 160 -17.51 -18.88 7.28
N ALA A 161 -17.49 -17.57 6.95
CA ALA A 161 -16.29 -16.90 6.46
C ALA A 161 -15.14 -16.92 7.49
N ARG A 162 -15.47 -16.70 8.77
CA ARG A 162 -14.48 -16.74 9.86
C ARG A 162 -13.96 -18.14 10.12
N ALA A 163 -14.77 -19.16 9.88
CA ALA A 163 -14.40 -20.56 10.04
C ALA A 163 -13.54 -21.10 8.87
N GLU A 164 -13.59 -20.44 7.70
CA GLU A 164 -12.76 -20.78 6.54
C GLU A 164 -11.35 -20.20 6.75
N THR A 165 -10.36 -21.05 6.91
CA THR A 165 -8.97 -20.64 7.21
C THR A 165 -8.01 -20.82 6.04
N ASP A 166 -8.42 -21.55 5.01
CA ASP A 166 -7.56 -21.96 3.91
C ASP A 166 -7.70 -21.09 2.66
N ARG A 167 -8.76 -20.25 2.61
CA ARG A 167 -9.09 -19.39 1.47
C ARG A 167 -9.70 -18.09 1.94
N PRO A 168 -9.50 -16.96 1.23
CA PRO A 168 -10.26 -15.75 1.49
C PRO A 168 -11.76 -15.97 1.23
N SER A 169 -12.61 -15.27 1.97
CA SER A 169 -14.05 -15.38 1.86
C SER A 169 -14.67 -14.17 1.17
N PHE A 170 -15.59 -14.42 0.25
CA PHE A 170 -16.38 -13.43 -0.48
C PHE A 170 -17.85 -13.62 -0.18
N ILE A 171 -18.52 -12.56 0.28
CA ILE A 171 -19.96 -12.56 0.54
C ILE A 171 -20.60 -11.55 -0.41
N GLU A 172 -21.31 -12.02 -1.42
CA GLU A 172 -22.19 -11.19 -2.24
C GLU A 172 -23.47 -10.92 -1.47
N LEU A 173 -23.64 -9.67 -1.02
CA LEU A 173 -24.83 -9.22 -0.31
C LEU A 173 -25.71 -8.40 -1.27
N ARG A 174 -26.81 -8.99 -1.73
CA ARG A 174 -27.76 -8.32 -2.62
C ARG A 174 -28.66 -7.39 -1.85
N THR A 175 -28.59 -6.10 -2.16
CA THR A 175 -29.33 -5.04 -1.48
C THR A 175 -30.05 -4.13 -2.48
N ILE A 176 -30.75 -3.12 -1.93
CA ILE A 176 -31.36 -2.04 -2.71
C ILE A 176 -30.86 -0.72 -2.13
N ILE A 177 -30.17 0.09 -2.94
CA ILE A 177 -29.69 1.40 -2.52
C ILE A 177 -30.86 2.31 -2.10
N ALA A 178 -30.66 3.07 -1.03
CA ALA A 178 -31.63 4.02 -0.46
C ALA A 178 -32.98 3.42 -0.05
N TRP A 179 -33.07 2.10 0.14
CA TRP A 179 -34.28 1.50 0.72
C TRP A 179 -34.49 2.02 2.16
N PRO A 180 -35.71 2.40 2.58
CA PRO A 180 -36.99 2.35 1.87
C PRO A 180 -37.48 3.72 1.34
N ALA A 181 -36.60 4.55 0.81
CA ALA A 181 -37.00 5.85 0.25
C ALA A 181 -38.04 5.68 -0.86
N PRO A 182 -39.23 6.28 -0.77
CA PRO A 182 -40.35 5.97 -1.66
C PRO A 182 -40.06 6.24 -3.14
N ASN A 183 -39.31 7.29 -3.47
CA ASN A 183 -39.05 7.71 -4.84
C ASN A 183 -37.57 7.59 -5.25
N ALA A 184 -36.64 7.53 -4.29
CA ALA A 184 -35.19 7.54 -4.56
C ALA A 184 -34.57 6.14 -4.55
N GLN A 185 -35.20 5.12 -3.91
CA GLN A 185 -34.64 3.77 -3.87
C GLN A 185 -34.39 3.21 -5.27
N ASN A 186 -33.32 2.45 -5.42
CA ASN A 186 -32.92 1.80 -6.68
C ASN A 186 -32.74 2.79 -7.84
N THR A 187 -32.21 3.98 -7.56
CA THR A 187 -31.94 5.02 -8.58
C THR A 187 -30.51 5.53 -8.48
N GLY A 188 -29.93 5.94 -9.64
CA GLY A 188 -28.61 6.57 -9.68
C GLY A 188 -28.55 7.89 -8.88
N LYS A 189 -29.68 8.59 -8.71
CA LYS A 189 -29.74 9.82 -7.88
C LYS A 189 -29.42 9.54 -6.42
N ALA A 190 -29.79 8.37 -5.90
CA ALA A 190 -29.51 7.99 -4.52
C ALA A 190 -28.01 7.74 -4.26
N HIS A 191 -27.22 7.48 -5.30
CA HIS A 191 -25.81 7.15 -5.17
C HIS A 191 -24.97 8.31 -4.60
N GLY A 192 -25.17 9.53 -5.05
CA GLY A 192 -24.29 10.65 -4.65
C GLY A 192 -24.98 11.98 -4.44
N SER A 193 -26.30 12.06 -4.59
CA SER A 193 -27.09 13.29 -4.42
C SER A 193 -27.82 13.29 -3.07
N ALA A 194 -27.99 14.48 -2.49
CA ALA A 194 -28.88 14.63 -1.34
C ALA A 194 -30.31 14.23 -1.74
N LEU A 195 -31.00 13.49 -0.88
CA LEU A 195 -32.39 13.06 -1.13
C LEU A 195 -33.36 14.23 -1.23
N GLY A 196 -33.08 15.33 -0.52
CA GLY A 196 -33.96 16.48 -0.38
C GLY A 196 -34.96 16.32 0.81
N GLU A 197 -35.47 17.46 1.27
CA GLU A 197 -36.30 17.51 2.50
C GLU A 197 -37.57 16.66 2.38
N GLU A 198 -38.26 16.72 1.24
CA GLU A 198 -39.49 15.96 0.99
C GLU A 198 -39.26 14.46 1.02
N GLU A 199 -38.21 13.96 0.35
CA GLU A 199 -37.91 12.53 0.32
C GLU A 199 -37.40 12.03 1.67
N VAL A 200 -36.63 12.84 2.40
CA VAL A 200 -36.20 12.52 3.78
C VAL A 200 -37.40 12.42 4.70
N ALA A 201 -38.35 13.35 4.64
CA ALA A 201 -39.57 13.30 5.44
C ALA A 201 -40.40 12.05 5.12
N ALA A 202 -40.63 11.75 3.84
CA ALA A 202 -41.37 10.57 3.41
C ALA A 202 -40.66 9.26 3.83
N THR A 203 -39.34 9.20 3.75
CA THR A 203 -38.56 8.04 4.20
C THR A 203 -38.69 7.83 5.71
N LYS A 204 -38.68 8.92 6.51
CA LYS A 204 -38.88 8.85 7.96
C LYS A 204 -40.28 8.32 8.31
N GLU A 205 -41.31 8.77 7.60
CA GLU A 205 -42.67 8.26 7.78
C GLU A 205 -42.75 6.74 7.55
N VAL A 206 -42.13 6.23 6.47
CA VAL A 206 -42.08 4.79 6.20
C VAL A 206 -41.35 4.04 7.33
N LEU A 207 -40.29 4.63 7.88
CA LEU A 207 -39.49 4.04 8.97
C LEU A 207 -40.14 4.23 10.36
N GLY A 208 -41.24 4.99 10.47
CA GLY A 208 -41.91 5.26 11.73
C GLY A 208 -41.25 6.33 12.60
N PHE A 209 -40.42 7.20 12.03
CA PHE A 209 -39.84 8.36 12.68
C PHE A 209 -40.68 9.62 12.45
N ASP A 210 -40.56 10.60 13.34
CA ASP A 210 -41.15 11.93 13.15
C ASP A 210 -40.42 12.66 11.99
N PRO A 211 -41.13 13.01 10.90
CA PRO A 211 -40.52 13.69 9.76
C PRO A 211 -39.96 15.08 10.08
N GLN A 212 -40.41 15.71 11.16
CA GLN A 212 -39.96 17.03 11.58
C GLN A 212 -38.72 17.02 12.51
N GLN A 213 -38.42 15.89 13.12
CA GLN A 213 -37.26 15.76 13.99
C GLN A 213 -36.00 15.49 13.19
N THR A 214 -34.89 16.12 13.58
CA THR A 214 -33.56 15.86 12.99
C THR A 214 -32.63 15.26 14.05
N PHE A 215 -31.78 14.32 13.61
CA PHE A 215 -30.83 13.62 14.49
C PHE A 215 -31.47 12.95 15.72
N GLU A 216 -32.72 12.51 15.59
CA GLU A 216 -33.40 11.75 16.64
C GLU A 216 -32.76 10.38 16.81
N ILE A 217 -32.42 10.04 18.05
CA ILE A 217 -31.89 8.73 18.42
C ILE A 217 -32.80 8.15 19.50
N PRO A 218 -33.56 7.09 19.22
CA PRO A 218 -34.36 6.43 20.24
C PRO A 218 -33.52 5.96 21.43
N PRO A 219 -33.92 6.23 22.69
CA PRO A 219 -33.11 5.87 23.87
C PRO A 219 -32.72 4.40 23.94
N GLY A 220 -33.59 3.48 23.53
CA GLY A 220 -33.32 2.04 23.49
C GLY A 220 -32.24 1.65 22.49
N VAL A 221 -32.15 2.35 21.33
CA VAL A 221 -31.10 2.13 20.34
C VAL A 221 -29.75 2.55 20.90
N LEU A 222 -29.68 3.73 21.51
CA LEU A 222 -28.47 4.24 22.12
C LEU A 222 -27.95 3.32 23.26
N GLU A 223 -28.83 2.84 24.10
CA GLU A 223 -28.49 1.88 25.14
C GLU A 223 -27.99 0.56 24.57
N HIS A 224 -28.66 0.04 23.54
CA HIS A 224 -28.27 -1.20 22.89
C HIS A 224 -26.87 -1.08 22.25
N THR A 225 -26.60 -0.02 21.51
CA THR A 225 -25.31 0.18 20.81
C THR A 225 -24.16 0.41 21.80
N ARG A 226 -24.41 1.08 22.93
CA ARG A 226 -23.40 1.29 23.99
C ARG A 226 -22.98 -0.01 24.70
N ARG A 227 -23.81 -1.07 24.68
CA ARG A 227 -23.39 -2.40 25.18
C ARG A 227 -22.25 -3.02 24.37
N LEU A 228 -21.96 -2.49 23.16
CA LEU A 228 -20.76 -2.89 22.41
C LEU A 228 -19.48 -2.60 23.18
N SER A 229 -19.44 -1.52 23.98
CA SER A 229 -18.26 -1.18 24.79
C SER A 229 -17.97 -2.23 25.87
N GLU A 230 -19.00 -2.83 26.47
CA GLU A 230 -18.85 -3.90 27.47
C GLU A 230 -18.31 -5.18 26.83
N ARG A 231 -18.87 -5.55 25.67
CA ARG A 231 -18.38 -6.71 24.89
C ARG A 231 -16.95 -6.50 24.40
N GLY A 232 -16.65 -5.30 23.92
CA GLY A 232 -15.32 -4.93 23.46
C GLY A 232 -14.30 -4.95 24.61
N ALA A 233 -14.66 -4.43 25.78
CA ALA A 233 -13.81 -4.49 26.97
C ALA A 233 -13.53 -5.92 27.41
N ALA A 234 -14.53 -6.79 27.41
CA ALA A 234 -14.36 -8.21 27.76
C ALA A 234 -13.44 -8.94 26.75
N ALA A 235 -13.62 -8.70 25.46
CA ALA A 235 -12.75 -9.24 24.40
C ALA A 235 -11.32 -8.71 24.52
N GLY A 236 -11.16 -7.41 24.81
CA GLY A 236 -9.86 -6.77 25.06
C GLY A 236 -9.13 -7.41 26.24
N THR A 237 -9.82 -7.60 27.37
CA THR A 237 -9.24 -8.27 28.55
C THR A 237 -8.77 -9.68 28.23
N ALA A 238 -9.57 -10.47 27.50
CA ALA A 238 -9.18 -11.81 27.08
C ALA A 238 -7.95 -11.82 26.17
N TRP A 239 -7.88 -10.84 25.26
CA TRP A 239 -6.70 -10.67 24.40
C TRP A 239 -5.46 -10.24 25.20
N ASP A 240 -5.62 -9.30 26.14
CA ASP A 240 -4.54 -8.83 27.02
C ASP A 240 -3.92 -9.97 27.82
N GLU A 241 -4.74 -10.88 28.37
CA GLU A 241 -4.26 -12.07 29.08
C GLU A 241 -3.45 -13.01 28.16
N GLN A 242 -3.90 -13.20 26.93
CA GLN A 242 -3.19 -14.00 25.94
C GLN A 242 -1.87 -13.33 25.52
N PHE A 243 -1.88 -12.03 25.28
CA PHE A 243 -0.72 -11.23 24.94
C PHE A 243 0.33 -11.23 26.05
N GLN A 244 -0.08 -11.08 27.31
CA GLN A 244 0.82 -11.14 28.47
C GLN A 244 1.53 -12.50 28.55
N LYS A 245 0.78 -13.61 28.37
CA LYS A 245 1.36 -14.97 28.36
C LYS A 245 2.38 -15.16 27.24
N TRP A 246 2.08 -14.61 26.06
CA TRP A 246 3.01 -14.63 24.92
C TRP A 246 4.26 -13.79 25.22
N ARG A 247 4.10 -12.55 25.69
CA ARG A 247 5.18 -11.63 26.02
C ARG A 247 6.15 -12.22 27.05
N ASP A 248 5.61 -12.82 28.11
CA ASP A 248 6.44 -13.37 29.20
C ASP A 248 7.27 -14.59 28.72
N LYS A 249 6.81 -15.29 27.68
CA LYS A 249 7.52 -16.40 27.05
C LYS A 249 8.46 -16.00 25.92
N ASN A 250 8.26 -14.83 25.33
CA ASN A 250 8.95 -14.38 24.11
C ASN A 250 9.52 -12.95 24.27
N PRO A 251 10.48 -12.72 25.18
CA PRO A 251 11.02 -11.37 25.43
C PRO A 251 11.66 -10.75 24.17
N ASP A 252 12.35 -11.53 23.34
CA ASP A 252 12.95 -11.06 22.09
C ASP A 252 11.89 -10.69 21.06
N GLY A 253 10.83 -11.49 20.92
CA GLY A 253 9.66 -11.19 20.08
C GLY A 253 8.95 -9.93 20.55
N PHE A 254 8.84 -9.71 21.86
CA PHE A 254 8.26 -8.49 22.40
C PHE A 254 9.14 -7.26 22.11
N ALA A 255 10.45 -7.36 22.25
CA ALA A 255 11.39 -6.29 21.88
C ALA A 255 11.29 -5.96 20.38
N LEU A 256 11.20 -6.99 19.52
CA LEU A 256 10.95 -6.81 18.10
C LEU A 256 9.62 -6.08 17.84
N LEU A 257 8.52 -6.50 18.47
CA LEU A 257 7.22 -5.84 18.32
C LEU A 257 7.27 -4.36 18.71
N GLN A 258 7.94 -4.04 19.84
CA GLN A 258 8.09 -2.64 20.27
C GLN A 258 8.85 -1.82 19.23
N ARG A 259 9.94 -2.37 18.66
CA ARG A 259 10.73 -1.74 17.61
C ARG A 259 9.91 -1.54 16.33
N LEU A 260 9.14 -2.54 15.90
CA LEU A 260 8.26 -2.46 14.74
C LEU A 260 7.18 -1.38 14.93
N ASN A 261 6.53 -1.34 16.10
CA ASN A 261 5.50 -0.34 16.41
C ASN A 261 6.07 1.09 16.43
N ALA A 262 7.31 1.24 16.89
CA ALA A 262 8.03 2.52 16.83
C ALA A 262 8.62 2.84 15.45
N ARG A 263 8.50 1.94 14.47
CA ARG A 263 9.13 2.02 13.13
C ARG A 263 10.63 2.27 13.18
N GLN A 264 11.30 1.81 14.23
CA GLN A 264 12.74 1.94 14.42
C GLN A 264 13.48 0.82 13.68
N LEU A 265 14.65 1.15 13.17
CA LEU A 265 15.58 0.17 12.60
C LEU A 265 16.45 -0.44 13.71
N PRO A 266 17.00 -1.65 13.52
CA PRO A 266 17.91 -2.24 14.49
C PRO A 266 19.18 -1.41 14.64
N ASP A 267 19.78 -1.40 15.82
CA ASP A 267 21.09 -0.77 16.01
C ASP A 267 22.14 -1.39 15.09
N GLY A 268 22.97 -0.55 14.48
CA GLY A 268 24.03 -0.98 13.56
C GLY A 268 23.53 -1.55 12.21
N TRP A 269 22.26 -1.39 11.86
CA TRP A 269 21.70 -1.91 10.61
C TRP A 269 22.43 -1.42 9.36
N ALA A 270 22.97 -0.21 9.43
CA ALA A 270 23.67 0.43 8.31
C ALA A 270 25.17 0.09 8.23
N ASP A 271 25.74 -0.56 9.26
CA ASP A 271 27.20 -0.79 9.35
C ASP A 271 27.71 -1.75 8.27
N LYS A 272 26.82 -2.58 7.71
CA LYS A 272 27.13 -3.55 6.66
C LYS A 272 26.70 -3.12 5.28
N LEU A 273 26.22 -1.88 5.13
CA LEU A 273 25.88 -1.38 3.80
C LEU A 273 27.13 -1.33 2.92
N PRO A 274 27.03 -1.75 1.64
CA PRO A 274 28.18 -1.84 0.76
C PRO A 274 28.72 -0.45 0.38
N THR A 275 30.03 -0.36 0.29
CA THR A 275 30.76 0.70 -0.42
C THR A 275 31.37 0.12 -1.68
N PHE A 276 31.54 0.95 -2.69
CA PHE A 276 32.04 0.54 -3.99
C PHE A 276 33.29 1.35 -4.36
N ASP A 277 34.34 0.64 -4.73
CA ASP A 277 35.57 1.27 -5.22
C ASP A 277 35.31 2.04 -6.52
N ALA A 278 36.10 3.09 -6.74
CA ALA A 278 36.02 3.86 -7.98
C ALA A 278 36.30 2.97 -9.20
N ASP A 279 35.42 3.03 -10.19
CA ASP A 279 35.54 2.25 -11.42
C ASP A 279 34.95 3.03 -12.61
N PRO A 280 35.80 3.45 -13.57
CA PRO A 280 35.29 4.13 -14.78
C PRO A 280 34.36 3.27 -15.66
N LYS A 281 34.46 1.93 -15.59
CA LYS A 281 33.54 1.03 -16.29
C LYS A 281 32.22 0.88 -15.54
N GLY A 282 32.27 1.06 -14.23
CA GLY A 282 31.17 1.13 -13.31
C GLY A 282 30.22 -0.05 -13.33
N MET A 283 29.04 0.19 -12.80
CA MET A 283 27.94 -0.78 -12.78
C MET A 283 26.58 -0.10 -12.93
N ALA A 284 25.56 -0.89 -13.33
CA ALA A 284 24.17 -0.43 -13.32
C ALA A 284 23.71 -0.14 -11.87
N THR A 285 23.01 0.98 -11.65
CA THR A 285 22.56 1.32 -10.29
C THR A 285 21.52 0.33 -9.77
N ARG A 286 20.76 -0.37 -10.65
CA ARG A 286 19.89 -1.49 -10.21
C ARG A 286 20.68 -2.65 -9.61
N LYS A 287 21.90 -2.95 -10.12
CA LYS A 287 22.78 -4.00 -9.55
C LYS A 287 23.37 -3.59 -8.21
N ALA A 288 23.73 -2.30 -8.06
CA ALA A 288 24.13 -1.76 -6.77
C ALA A 288 22.98 -1.85 -5.76
N SER A 289 21.74 -1.50 -6.18
CA SER A 289 20.54 -1.62 -5.36
C SER A 289 20.29 -3.05 -4.86
N SER A 290 20.49 -4.07 -5.69
CA SER A 290 20.40 -5.48 -5.26
C SER A 290 21.34 -5.79 -4.10
N LYS A 291 22.61 -5.37 -4.21
CA LYS A 291 23.58 -5.59 -3.13
C LYS A 291 23.18 -4.87 -1.84
N VAL A 292 22.62 -3.66 -1.96
CA VAL A 292 22.12 -2.90 -0.80
C VAL A 292 20.89 -3.56 -0.19
N ILE A 293 19.90 -3.98 -0.99
CA ILE A 293 18.71 -4.71 -0.52
C ILE A 293 19.13 -5.94 0.29
N ASN A 294 20.08 -6.73 -0.21
CA ASN A 294 20.54 -7.94 0.45
C ASN A 294 21.33 -7.64 1.73
N ALA A 295 22.12 -6.58 1.76
CA ALA A 295 22.79 -6.12 2.98
C ALA A 295 21.81 -5.65 4.06
N ILE A 296 20.75 -4.89 3.67
CA ILE A 296 19.68 -4.49 4.59
C ILE A 296 18.91 -5.75 5.06
N ALA A 297 18.56 -6.64 4.15
CA ALA A 297 17.83 -7.85 4.47
C ALA A 297 18.53 -8.75 5.49
N ALA A 298 19.86 -8.75 5.51
CA ALA A 298 20.67 -9.51 6.49
C ALA A 298 20.53 -8.97 7.93
N THR A 299 20.19 -7.70 8.11
CA THR A 299 20.11 -7.02 9.42
C THR A 299 18.71 -6.60 9.82
N VAL A 300 17.79 -6.44 8.86
CA VAL A 300 16.41 -5.96 9.03
C VAL A 300 15.43 -7.08 8.65
N PRO A 301 15.07 -7.97 9.59
CA PRO A 301 14.20 -9.13 9.30
C PRO A 301 12.80 -8.76 8.84
N GLU A 302 12.31 -7.58 9.16
CA GLU A 302 11.03 -7.04 8.72
C GLU A 302 11.04 -6.47 7.30
N LEU A 303 12.19 -6.39 6.61
CA LEU A 303 12.24 -6.05 5.19
C LEU A 303 11.75 -7.23 4.35
N TRP A 304 10.80 -6.97 3.47
CA TRP A 304 10.30 -7.91 2.49
C TRP A 304 9.83 -7.16 1.24
N GLY A 305 9.75 -7.83 0.12
CA GLY A 305 9.37 -7.17 -1.13
C GLY A 305 9.60 -8.06 -2.33
N GLY A 306 9.41 -7.50 -3.51
CA GLY A 306 9.55 -8.22 -4.77
C GLY A 306 9.24 -7.33 -5.95
N SER A 307 8.58 -7.88 -6.97
CA SER A 307 8.29 -7.14 -8.20
C SER A 307 6.99 -7.59 -8.88
N ALA A 308 6.60 -6.80 -9.87
CA ALA A 308 5.54 -7.14 -10.81
C ALA A 308 6.09 -8.01 -11.95
N ASP A 309 6.52 -9.23 -11.62
CA ASP A 309 7.09 -10.23 -12.54
C ASP A 309 8.41 -9.82 -13.22
N LEU A 310 9.17 -8.92 -12.60
CA LEU A 310 10.41 -8.36 -13.15
C LEU A 310 11.63 -8.52 -12.21
N ALA A 311 11.61 -9.52 -11.32
CA ALA A 311 12.62 -9.67 -10.27
C ALA A 311 14.06 -9.69 -10.78
N GLU A 312 14.33 -10.45 -11.84
CA GLU A 312 15.67 -10.51 -12.48
C GLU A 312 16.04 -9.18 -13.14
N SER A 313 15.10 -8.57 -13.88
CA SER A 313 15.35 -7.31 -14.58
C SER A 313 15.53 -6.14 -13.62
N ASN A 314 14.78 -6.11 -12.53
CA ASN A 314 14.85 -5.07 -11.51
C ASN A 314 15.94 -5.33 -10.46
N ASN A 315 16.45 -6.56 -10.38
CA ASN A 315 17.37 -7.04 -9.35
C ASN A 315 16.81 -6.82 -7.92
N THR A 316 15.58 -7.29 -7.69
CA THR A 316 14.81 -7.04 -6.44
C THR A 316 14.65 -8.28 -5.56
N THR A 317 15.31 -9.38 -5.87
CA THR A 317 15.26 -10.61 -5.08
C THR A 317 16.04 -10.47 -3.78
N ILE A 318 15.43 -10.84 -2.67
CA ILE A 318 16.14 -11.11 -1.41
C ILE A 318 16.69 -12.54 -1.53
N GLU A 319 18.01 -12.66 -1.66
CA GLU A 319 18.70 -13.92 -1.84
C GLU A 319 18.46 -14.85 -0.64
N ASP A 320 18.39 -16.15 -0.89
CA ASP A 320 18.17 -17.22 0.12
C ASP A 320 16.88 -17.09 0.95
N ALA A 321 15.98 -16.14 0.63
CA ALA A 321 14.71 -16.00 1.32
C ALA A 321 13.60 -16.76 0.61
N PRO A 322 12.71 -17.46 1.34
CA PRO A 322 11.55 -18.09 0.73
C PRO A 322 10.56 -17.06 0.20
N SER A 323 9.78 -17.45 -0.80
CA SER A 323 8.63 -16.72 -1.30
C SER A 323 7.53 -16.68 -0.24
N PHE A 324 6.87 -15.51 -0.09
CA PHE A 324 5.66 -15.41 0.72
C PHE A 324 4.49 -16.00 -0.08
N ALA A 325 4.30 -17.28 0.04
CA ALA A 325 3.26 -18.04 -0.66
C ALA A 325 2.92 -19.33 0.09
N PRO A 326 1.77 -19.96 -0.18
CA PRO A 326 1.45 -21.30 0.31
C PRO A 326 2.54 -22.30 -0.09
N ARG A 327 2.85 -23.25 0.80
CA ARG A 327 3.97 -24.20 0.60
C ARG A 327 3.83 -25.06 -0.64
N GLU A 328 2.60 -25.40 -1.02
CA GLU A 328 2.26 -26.17 -2.22
C GLU A 328 2.57 -25.43 -3.54
N ARG A 329 2.90 -24.14 -3.46
CA ARG A 329 3.33 -23.33 -4.60
C ARG A 329 4.85 -23.23 -4.76
N SER A 330 5.61 -24.00 -3.99
CA SER A 330 7.05 -24.12 -4.21
C SER A 330 7.35 -24.70 -5.58
N THR A 331 8.40 -24.18 -6.22
CA THR A 331 8.94 -24.65 -7.49
C THR A 331 10.40 -25.07 -7.32
N ASP A 332 11.04 -25.52 -8.39
CA ASP A 332 12.48 -25.83 -8.37
C ASP A 332 13.33 -24.57 -8.10
N GLU A 333 12.83 -23.40 -8.47
CA GLU A 333 13.54 -22.11 -8.32
C GLU A 333 13.17 -21.39 -7.02
N TRP A 334 11.93 -21.57 -6.53
CA TRP A 334 11.37 -20.80 -5.42
C TRP A 334 10.82 -21.71 -4.32
N SER A 335 11.48 -21.71 -3.17
CA SER A 335 10.85 -22.26 -1.97
C SER A 335 9.77 -21.31 -1.46
N ALA A 336 8.68 -21.83 -0.89
CA ALA A 336 7.58 -21.01 -0.39
C ALA A 336 7.30 -21.27 1.09
N ASP A 337 7.08 -20.19 1.83
CA ASP A 337 6.59 -20.23 3.21
C ASP A 337 5.61 -19.07 3.45
N PRO A 338 4.35 -19.34 3.84
CA PRO A 338 3.32 -18.31 3.99
C PRO A 338 3.54 -17.39 5.20
N GLN A 339 4.42 -17.72 6.13
CA GLN A 339 4.72 -16.92 7.32
C GLN A 339 6.14 -16.34 7.30
N ALA A 340 7.12 -17.14 6.92
CA ALA A 340 8.53 -16.74 6.92
C ALA A 340 8.96 -16.10 5.59
N GLY A 341 8.21 -16.26 4.52
CA GLY A 341 8.53 -15.74 3.20
C GLY A 341 8.77 -14.24 3.15
N ARG A 342 9.78 -13.81 2.40
CA ARG A 342 10.18 -12.40 2.25
C ARG A 342 10.17 -11.92 0.80
N VAL A 343 10.09 -12.84 -0.16
CA VAL A 343 9.98 -12.52 -1.58
C VAL A 343 8.51 -12.49 -1.97
N LEU A 344 8.06 -11.34 -2.50
CA LEU A 344 6.68 -11.12 -2.93
C LEU A 344 6.59 -11.23 -4.45
N HIS A 345 5.71 -12.10 -4.93
CA HIS A 345 5.41 -12.25 -6.35
C HIS A 345 4.04 -11.64 -6.65
N PHE A 346 4.04 -10.41 -7.15
CA PHE A 346 2.79 -9.72 -7.50
C PHE A 346 2.22 -10.15 -8.87
N GLY A 347 3.07 -10.82 -9.71
CA GLY A 347 2.76 -11.04 -11.11
C GLY A 347 2.71 -9.72 -11.88
N ILE A 348 2.25 -9.73 -13.12
CA ILE A 348 2.16 -8.53 -13.97
C ILE A 348 0.94 -7.70 -13.52
N ARG A 349 1.06 -7.05 -12.35
CA ARG A 349 -0.03 -6.34 -11.65
C ARG A 349 0.53 -5.19 -10.81
N GLU A 350 1.02 -4.15 -11.46
CA GLU A 350 1.67 -2.99 -10.82
C GLU A 350 0.69 -2.23 -9.91
N HIS A 351 -0.57 -2.08 -10.35
CA HIS A 351 -1.57 -1.35 -9.59
C HIS A 351 -1.91 -2.06 -8.27
N ALA A 352 -2.17 -3.37 -8.33
CA ALA A 352 -2.35 -4.18 -7.12
C ALA A 352 -1.10 -4.21 -6.24
N MET A 353 0.10 -4.32 -6.82
CA MET A 353 1.36 -4.22 -6.08
C MET A 353 1.39 -2.94 -5.24
N GLY A 354 1.12 -1.79 -5.84
CA GLY A 354 1.11 -0.50 -5.14
C GLY A 354 0.06 -0.45 -4.02
N SER A 355 -1.19 -0.85 -4.28
CA SER A 355 -2.25 -0.80 -3.27
C SER A 355 -2.06 -1.83 -2.16
N ILE A 356 -1.56 -3.03 -2.45
CA ILE A 356 -1.21 -4.05 -1.45
C ILE A 356 -0.08 -3.55 -0.54
N MET A 357 0.97 -2.93 -1.10
CA MET A 357 2.04 -2.34 -0.30
C MET A 357 1.55 -1.23 0.63
N ASN A 358 0.56 -0.44 0.21
CA ASN A 358 -0.11 0.52 1.09
C ASN A 358 -0.77 -0.18 2.28
N GLY A 359 -1.54 -1.24 2.03
CA GLY A 359 -2.17 -2.05 3.07
C GLY A 359 -1.17 -2.70 4.03
N ILE A 360 -0.08 -3.23 3.52
CA ILE A 360 1.02 -3.78 4.33
C ILE A 360 1.56 -2.71 5.29
N THR A 361 1.82 -1.52 4.78
CA THR A 361 2.40 -0.42 5.57
C THR A 361 1.41 0.18 6.57
N LEU A 362 0.11 0.20 6.25
CA LEU A 362 -0.97 0.61 7.15
C LEU A 362 -1.10 -0.33 8.35
N HIS A 363 -0.92 -1.63 8.15
CA HIS A 363 -1.09 -2.64 9.19
C HIS A 363 0.02 -2.64 10.23
N SER A 364 1.28 -2.57 9.81
CA SER A 364 2.42 -2.83 10.69
C SER A 364 3.65 -1.97 10.41
N GLY A 365 4.65 -2.07 11.28
CA GLY A 365 5.96 -1.45 11.10
C GLY A 365 6.91 -2.22 10.18
N THR A 366 6.45 -3.22 9.44
CA THR A 366 7.29 -3.91 8.45
C THR A 366 7.64 -2.97 7.30
N ARG A 367 8.78 -3.23 6.66
CA ARG A 367 9.32 -2.44 5.55
C ARG A 367 9.08 -3.19 4.26
N VAL A 368 8.33 -2.58 3.33
CA VAL A 368 7.98 -3.20 2.06
C VAL A 368 8.55 -2.43 0.88
N PHE A 369 9.06 -3.16 -0.12
CA PHE A 369 9.44 -2.59 -1.40
C PHE A 369 8.81 -3.36 -2.56
N GLY A 370 8.59 -2.66 -3.68
CA GLY A 370 8.08 -3.26 -4.90
C GLY A 370 8.73 -2.69 -6.14
N GLY A 371 9.13 -3.57 -7.06
CA GLY A 371 9.86 -3.23 -8.26
C GLY A 371 9.03 -3.35 -9.54
N THR A 372 9.27 -2.41 -10.45
CA THR A 372 8.85 -2.46 -11.86
C THR A 372 9.74 -1.53 -12.69
N PHE A 373 9.56 -1.46 -14.00
CA PHE A 373 10.24 -0.44 -14.82
C PHE A 373 9.63 0.94 -14.54
N LEU A 374 10.44 1.99 -14.68
CA LEU A 374 9.97 3.36 -14.41
C LEU A 374 8.77 3.74 -15.28
N THR A 375 8.76 3.36 -16.56
CA THR A 375 7.60 3.58 -17.46
C THR A 375 6.31 2.97 -16.88
N PHE A 376 6.39 1.80 -16.24
CA PHE A 376 5.22 1.12 -15.70
C PHE A 376 4.79 1.63 -14.31
N SER A 377 5.48 2.65 -13.77
CA SER A 377 4.95 3.43 -12.65
C SER A 377 3.60 4.08 -12.97
N ASP A 378 3.29 4.30 -14.25
CA ASP A 378 2.00 4.82 -14.70
C ASP A 378 0.83 3.90 -14.37
N TYR A 379 1.02 2.57 -14.43
CA TYR A 379 -0.01 1.61 -14.02
C TYR A 379 -0.33 1.68 -12.53
N MET A 380 0.63 2.01 -11.66
CA MET A 380 0.46 2.04 -10.21
C MET A 380 0.28 3.45 -9.63
N ARG A 381 0.24 4.48 -10.48
CA ARG A 381 0.22 5.89 -10.07
C ARG A 381 -0.85 6.26 -9.04
N PRO A 382 -2.12 5.78 -9.13
CA PRO A 382 -3.13 6.06 -8.11
C PRO A 382 -2.73 5.56 -6.71
N ALA A 383 -2.16 4.36 -6.62
CA ALA A 383 -1.68 3.78 -5.37
C ALA A 383 -0.47 4.56 -4.80
N VAL A 384 0.48 4.98 -5.64
CA VAL A 384 1.63 5.83 -5.25
C VAL A 384 1.15 7.16 -4.69
N ARG A 385 0.18 7.80 -5.35
CA ARG A 385 -0.42 9.06 -4.88
C ARG A 385 -1.09 8.90 -3.51
N LEU A 386 -1.81 7.79 -3.28
CA LEU A 386 -2.43 7.49 -1.98
C LEU A 386 -1.40 7.19 -0.90
N ALA A 387 -0.30 6.50 -1.22
CA ALA A 387 0.81 6.33 -0.28
C ALA A 387 1.35 7.68 0.21
N ALA A 388 1.56 8.63 -0.72
CA ALA A 388 2.01 9.98 -0.41
C ALA A 388 0.98 10.75 0.43
N LEU A 389 -0.30 10.70 0.05
CA LEU A 389 -1.38 11.35 0.78
C LEU A 389 -1.52 10.84 2.22
N MET A 390 -1.35 9.54 2.44
CA MET A 390 -1.42 8.90 3.76
C MET A 390 -0.09 8.98 4.54
N GLY A 391 0.99 9.45 3.93
CA GLY A 391 2.32 9.49 4.56
C GLY A 391 2.86 8.09 4.89
N LEU A 392 2.76 7.15 3.95
CA LEU A 392 3.18 5.76 4.14
C LEU A 392 4.61 5.55 3.63
N PRO A 393 5.53 4.99 4.42
CA PRO A 393 6.90 4.73 4.00
C PRO A 393 6.99 3.46 3.12
N VAL A 394 6.38 3.51 1.95
CA VAL A 394 6.47 2.49 0.90
C VAL A 394 7.67 2.80 0.02
N THR A 395 8.44 1.78 -0.35
CA THR A 395 9.60 1.94 -1.23
C THR A 395 9.30 1.35 -2.60
N TYR A 396 9.43 2.18 -3.64
CA TYR A 396 9.32 1.76 -5.04
C TYR A 396 10.71 1.65 -5.66
N VAL A 397 10.97 0.57 -6.37
CA VAL A 397 12.23 0.34 -7.10
C VAL A 397 11.91 0.38 -8.60
N TRP A 398 12.10 1.56 -9.21
CA TRP A 398 11.82 1.80 -10.62
C TRP A 398 13.10 1.74 -11.43
N THR A 399 13.32 0.66 -12.15
CA THR A 399 14.51 0.48 -12.99
C THR A 399 14.26 0.91 -14.44
N HIS A 400 15.31 0.88 -15.27
CA HIS A 400 15.20 1.30 -16.67
C HIS A 400 14.77 2.77 -16.79
N ASP A 401 15.49 3.65 -16.09
CA ASP A 401 15.10 5.02 -15.75
C ASP A 401 15.30 6.06 -16.86
N SER A 402 15.83 5.67 -18.02
CA SER A 402 16.14 6.60 -19.12
C SER A 402 16.14 5.93 -20.49
N ILE A 403 16.30 6.72 -21.54
CA ILE A 403 16.50 6.23 -22.91
C ILE A 403 17.76 5.34 -23.04
N GLY A 404 18.68 5.43 -22.08
CA GLY A 404 19.89 4.61 -22.00
C GLY A 404 19.65 3.12 -21.74
N LEU A 405 18.39 2.70 -21.49
CA LEU A 405 18.03 1.28 -21.37
C LEU A 405 18.26 0.49 -22.69
N GLY A 406 18.17 1.16 -23.85
CA GLY A 406 18.62 0.63 -25.15
C GLY A 406 17.51 -0.02 -25.97
N GLU A 407 17.67 -1.31 -26.28
CA GLU A 407 16.90 -2.02 -27.29
C GLU A 407 15.42 -2.24 -27.06
N ASP A 408 14.93 -2.08 -25.84
CA ASP A 408 13.50 -2.26 -25.51
C ASP A 408 12.60 -1.21 -26.19
N GLY A 409 13.18 -0.09 -26.60
CA GLY A 409 12.54 0.92 -27.45
C GLY A 409 11.55 1.85 -26.73
N PRO A 410 10.79 2.66 -27.50
CA PRO A 410 10.01 3.79 -26.96
C PRO A 410 8.96 3.42 -25.93
N THR A 411 8.40 2.21 -25.98
CA THR A 411 7.37 1.76 -25.02
C THR A 411 7.91 1.56 -23.60
N HIS A 412 9.24 1.46 -23.48
CA HIS A 412 9.93 1.23 -22.21
C HIS A 412 10.82 2.41 -21.80
N GLN A 413 11.04 3.38 -22.70
CA GLN A 413 11.92 4.53 -22.50
C GLN A 413 11.16 5.69 -21.85
N PRO A 414 11.34 5.97 -20.55
CA PRO A 414 10.63 7.03 -19.86
C PRO A 414 11.16 8.40 -20.28
N ILE A 415 10.26 9.37 -20.46
CA ILE A 415 10.56 10.77 -20.75
C ILE A 415 9.97 11.69 -19.68
N GLU A 416 8.64 11.72 -19.55
CA GLU A 416 7.90 12.62 -18.66
C GLU A 416 7.78 12.10 -17.23
N HIS A 417 8.06 10.83 -16.99
CA HIS A 417 7.76 10.11 -15.74
C HIS A 417 8.38 10.77 -14.50
N LEU A 418 9.67 11.15 -14.58
CA LEU A 418 10.34 11.80 -13.44
C LEU A 418 9.69 13.12 -13.06
N ALA A 419 9.36 13.98 -14.04
CA ALA A 419 8.70 15.25 -13.80
C ALA A 419 7.30 15.03 -13.23
N ALA A 420 6.56 14.08 -13.81
CA ALA A 420 5.21 13.73 -13.39
C ALA A 420 5.16 13.12 -11.97
N LEU A 421 6.12 12.27 -11.61
CA LEU A 421 6.22 11.72 -10.26
C LEU A 421 6.64 12.78 -9.23
N ARG A 422 7.59 13.66 -9.57
CA ARG A 422 8.00 14.78 -8.71
C ARG A 422 6.88 15.80 -8.46
N ALA A 423 5.84 15.82 -9.28
CA ALA A 423 4.65 16.65 -9.06
C ALA A 423 3.70 16.10 -7.98
N ILE A 424 3.88 14.86 -7.51
CA ILE A 424 3.09 14.26 -6.43
C ILE A 424 3.60 14.80 -5.09
N PRO A 425 2.80 15.58 -4.32
CA PRO A 425 3.23 16.07 -3.02
C PRO A 425 3.47 14.92 -2.03
N GLY A 426 4.59 14.97 -1.31
CA GLY A 426 4.92 13.96 -0.29
C GLY A 426 5.55 12.67 -0.84
N LEU A 427 5.89 12.61 -2.13
CA LEU A 427 6.66 11.53 -2.73
C LEU A 427 8.11 11.96 -2.93
N ASP A 428 9.07 11.23 -2.35
CA ASP A 428 10.49 11.39 -2.66
C ASP A 428 10.83 10.63 -3.94
N VAL A 429 11.33 11.32 -4.96
CA VAL A 429 11.80 10.72 -6.22
C VAL A 429 13.31 10.84 -6.26
N VAL A 430 13.99 9.71 -6.07
CA VAL A 430 15.44 9.63 -5.86
C VAL A 430 16.10 8.98 -7.08
N ARG A 431 17.11 9.62 -7.64
CA ARG A 431 17.78 9.13 -8.85
C ARG A 431 19.31 9.18 -8.67
N PRO A 432 19.92 8.12 -8.09
CA PRO A 432 21.34 8.09 -7.75
C PRO A 432 22.23 8.10 -8.98
N ALA A 433 23.35 8.82 -8.91
CA ALA A 433 24.31 8.97 -10.00
C ALA A 433 25.23 7.75 -10.13
N ASP A 434 25.57 7.09 -9.04
CA ASP A 434 26.47 5.93 -9.01
C ASP A 434 26.11 4.94 -7.90
N ALA A 435 26.91 3.88 -7.78
CA ALA A 435 26.69 2.81 -6.82
C ALA A 435 26.76 3.28 -5.34
N ASN A 436 27.63 4.24 -5.02
CA ASN A 436 27.76 4.77 -3.66
C ASN A 436 26.58 5.68 -3.30
N GLU A 437 26.06 6.46 -4.24
CA GLU A 437 24.80 7.18 -4.04
C GLU A 437 23.60 6.23 -3.86
N VAL A 438 23.56 5.07 -4.53
CA VAL A 438 22.52 4.06 -4.29
C VAL A 438 22.51 3.65 -2.81
N THR A 439 23.67 3.40 -2.23
CA THR A 439 23.78 3.04 -0.81
C THR A 439 23.26 4.17 0.09
N ALA A 440 23.67 5.41 -0.16
CA ALA A 440 23.23 6.57 0.61
C ALA A 440 21.72 6.83 0.45
N CYS A 441 21.17 6.66 -0.77
CA CYS A 441 19.75 6.79 -1.04
C CYS A 441 18.91 5.75 -0.29
N TRP A 442 19.30 4.48 -0.34
CA TRP A 442 18.62 3.44 0.43
C TRP A 442 18.67 3.71 1.93
N ARG A 443 19.83 4.19 2.45
CA ARG A 443 19.93 4.58 3.84
C ARG A 443 18.93 5.67 4.20
N ALA A 444 18.88 6.75 3.45
CA ALA A 444 17.94 7.84 3.68
C ALA A 444 16.48 7.38 3.62
N ILE A 445 16.12 6.52 2.63
CA ILE A 445 14.77 5.97 2.49
C ILE A 445 14.39 5.09 3.68
N MET A 446 15.29 4.24 4.13
CA MET A 446 15.02 3.37 5.29
C MET A 446 14.83 4.14 6.59
N GLU A 447 15.47 5.29 6.73
CA GLU A 447 15.34 6.18 7.90
C GLU A 447 14.02 6.97 7.89
N HIS A 448 13.37 7.16 6.74
CA HIS A 448 12.08 7.82 6.65
C HIS A 448 10.93 6.90 7.13
N THR A 449 9.96 7.49 7.84
CA THR A 449 8.80 6.77 8.41
C THR A 449 7.46 7.41 8.07
N ASP A 450 7.46 8.51 7.32
CA ASP A 450 6.33 9.41 7.12
C ASP A 450 5.98 9.71 5.66
N ARG A 451 6.70 9.11 4.70
CA ARG A 451 6.46 9.32 3.28
C ARG A 451 7.00 8.18 2.40
N PRO A 452 6.42 7.96 1.23
CA PRO A 452 6.95 7.00 0.27
C PRO A 452 8.14 7.56 -0.50
N ALA A 453 8.95 6.65 -1.03
CA ALA A 453 10.07 6.99 -1.89
C ALA A 453 10.16 6.06 -3.10
N GLY A 454 10.53 6.61 -4.26
CA GLY A 454 10.82 5.87 -5.47
C GLY A 454 12.26 6.06 -5.94
N LEU A 455 12.99 4.95 -6.08
CA LEU A 455 14.33 4.94 -6.66
C LEU A 455 14.24 4.73 -8.18
N ALA A 456 14.69 5.70 -8.94
CA ALA A 456 14.85 5.58 -10.39
C ALA A 456 16.29 5.10 -10.71
N LEU A 457 16.42 3.90 -11.24
CA LEU A 457 17.68 3.17 -11.37
C LEU A 457 17.99 2.79 -12.82
N THR A 458 19.27 2.83 -13.18
CA THR A 458 19.74 2.52 -14.53
C THR A 458 19.72 1.03 -14.85
N ARG A 459 19.43 0.69 -16.12
CA ARG A 459 19.74 -0.62 -16.70
C ARG A 459 21.21 -0.70 -17.13
N GLN A 460 21.70 0.35 -17.78
CA GLN A 460 23.07 0.48 -18.25
C GLN A 460 24.04 0.77 -17.11
N ASN A 461 25.31 0.46 -17.29
CA ASN A 461 26.35 0.82 -16.37
C ASN A 461 26.59 2.35 -16.37
N VAL A 462 26.91 2.88 -15.21
CA VAL A 462 27.41 4.25 -14.99
C VAL A 462 28.70 4.17 -14.19
N PRO A 463 29.65 5.11 -14.35
CA PRO A 463 30.89 5.14 -13.57
C PRO A 463 30.61 5.15 -12.06
N VAL A 464 31.51 4.53 -11.29
CA VAL A 464 31.58 4.75 -9.84
C VAL A 464 32.64 5.82 -9.59
N PHE A 465 32.22 6.97 -9.08
CA PHE A 465 33.12 8.10 -8.85
C PHE A 465 34.03 7.87 -7.63
N PRO A 466 35.25 8.49 -7.61
CA PRO A 466 36.19 8.38 -6.47
C PRO A 466 35.72 9.30 -5.33
N ARG A 467 34.68 8.88 -4.62
CA ARG A 467 34.00 9.65 -3.57
C ARG A 467 34.97 10.01 -2.42
N GLY A 468 35.03 11.31 -2.09
CA GLY A 468 35.96 11.83 -1.09
C GLY A 468 37.40 11.97 -1.56
N GLU A 469 37.71 11.70 -2.81
CA GLU A 469 39.02 11.76 -3.43
C GLU A 469 38.95 12.56 -4.74
N GLU A 470 40.10 13.00 -5.26
CA GLU A 470 40.20 13.71 -6.54
C GLU A 470 39.27 14.93 -6.69
N GLY A 471 38.90 15.61 -5.61
CA GLY A 471 37.97 16.72 -5.58
C GLY A 471 36.47 16.33 -5.58
N PHE A 472 36.16 15.05 -5.71
CA PHE A 472 34.77 14.59 -5.62
C PHE A 472 34.28 14.61 -4.16
N ALA A 473 33.10 15.19 -3.93
CA ALA A 473 32.44 15.09 -2.65
C ALA A 473 32.07 13.63 -2.32
N ASP A 474 32.02 13.32 -1.05
CA ASP A 474 31.48 12.05 -0.56
C ASP A 474 29.94 12.01 -0.71
N THR A 475 29.29 10.98 -0.18
CA THR A 475 27.83 10.80 -0.27
C THR A 475 27.07 11.31 0.96
N THR A 476 27.73 12.03 1.88
CA THR A 476 27.14 12.46 3.16
C THR A 476 25.94 13.37 2.93
N ASP A 477 26.00 14.26 1.94
CA ASP A 477 24.97 15.25 1.66
C ASP A 477 23.81 14.76 0.75
N VAL A 478 23.82 13.51 0.31
CA VAL A 478 22.74 12.92 -0.52
C VAL A 478 21.35 13.10 0.14
N HIS A 479 21.27 12.94 1.46
CA HIS A 479 20.04 13.11 2.24
C HIS A 479 19.42 14.51 2.14
N ARG A 480 20.17 15.52 1.71
CA ARG A 480 19.72 16.90 1.50
C ARG A 480 18.99 17.11 0.16
N GLY A 481 18.99 16.08 -0.70
CA GLY A 481 18.33 16.08 -2.01
C GLY A 481 19.14 16.64 -3.17
N GLY A 482 20.19 17.40 -2.88
CA GLY A 482 21.13 17.94 -3.87
C GLY A 482 22.37 18.49 -3.17
N TYR A 483 23.54 18.35 -3.81
CA TYR A 483 24.81 18.80 -3.28
C TYR A 483 25.82 19.06 -4.41
N VAL A 484 26.90 19.76 -4.12
CA VAL A 484 28.00 19.99 -5.06
C VAL A 484 28.87 18.73 -5.11
N LEU A 485 28.94 18.07 -6.26
CA LEU A 485 29.75 16.87 -6.47
C LEU A 485 31.20 17.23 -6.75
N LEU A 486 31.42 18.27 -7.58
CA LEU A 486 32.74 18.81 -7.95
C LEU A 486 32.65 20.33 -8.05
N ASP A 487 33.59 21.04 -7.46
CA ASP A 487 33.74 22.47 -7.61
C ASP A 487 34.49 22.81 -8.93
N ALA A 488 34.42 24.06 -9.35
CA ALA A 488 35.30 24.58 -10.39
C ALA A 488 36.77 24.60 -9.89
N PRO A 489 37.76 24.38 -10.78
CA PRO A 489 39.18 24.31 -10.36
C PRO A 489 39.65 25.54 -9.56
N ASP A 490 39.16 26.71 -9.89
CA ASP A 490 39.51 27.97 -9.23
C ASP A 490 38.92 28.08 -7.81
N LEU A 491 37.71 27.52 -7.62
CA LEU A 491 37.07 27.50 -6.30
C LEU A 491 37.76 26.54 -5.33
N GLU A 492 38.28 25.42 -5.82
CA GLU A 492 39.10 24.49 -5.03
C GLU A 492 40.36 25.19 -4.46
N GLN A 493 40.81 26.27 -5.10
CA GLN A 493 41.95 27.08 -4.70
C GLN A 493 41.58 28.36 -3.90
N GLY A 494 40.27 28.53 -3.56
CA GLY A 494 39.80 29.69 -2.77
C GLY A 494 39.44 30.92 -3.59
N GLY A 495 39.15 30.77 -4.89
CA GLY A 495 38.70 31.83 -5.82
C GLY A 495 37.20 32.06 -5.81
N GLY A 496 36.75 33.06 -6.52
CA GLY A 496 35.45 33.70 -6.75
C GLY A 496 34.14 32.89 -6.77
N GLN A 497 33.31 33.13 -7.78
CA GLN A 497 32.06 32.40 -8.04
C GLN A 497 32.19 31.62 -9.36
N PRO A 498 31.52 30.47 -9.51
CA PRO A 498 31.55 29.75 -10.78
C PRO A 498 30.84 30.54 -11.87
N ASP A 499 31.37 30.50 -13.10
CA ASP A 499 30.72 31.11 -14.26
C ASP A 499 29.53 30.29 -14.73
N VAL A 500 29.56 28.95 -14.55
CA VAL A 500 28.52 28.02 -14.95
C VAL A 500 28.30 26.97 -13.85
N ILE A 501 27.03 26.64 -13.59
CA ILE A 501 26.61 25.52 -12.75
C ILE A 501 25.98 24.44 -13.62
N LEU A 502 26.59 23.24 -13.64
CA LEU A 502 26.06 22.08 -14.34
C LEU A 502 25.25 21.24 -13.34
N ILE A 503 23.96 21.01 -13.65
CA ILE A 503 23.08 20.22 -12.80
C ILE A 503 22.75 18.90 -13.50
N GLY A 504 23.04 17.78 -12.87
CA GLY A 504 22.75 16.44 -13.36
C GLY A 504 22.06 15.60 -12.27
N THR A 505 21.37 14.54 -12.70
CA THR A 505 20.73 13.55 -11.82
C THR A 505 20.81 12.17 -12.46
N GLY A 506 21.07 11.12 -11.68
CA GLY A 506 21.16 9.76 -12.21
C GLY A 506 22.26 9.59 -13.24
N SER A 507 21.97 8.86 -14.30
CA SER A 507 22.94 8.54 -15.37
C SER A 507 23.53 9.76 -16.08
N GLU A 508 22.87 10.91 -16.04
CA GLU A 508 23.35 12.13 -16.72
C GLU A 508 24.41 12.91 -15.90
N VAL A 509 24.63 12.57 -14.63
CA VAL A 509 25.69 13.19 -13.82
C VAL A 509 27.07 12.98 -14.44
N GLN A 510 27.34 11.80 -15.01
CA GLN A 510 28.61 11.56 -15.72
C GLN A 510 28.83 12.53 -16.89
N LEU A 511 27.76 12.95 -17.57
CA LEU A 511 27.85 13.92 -18.66
C LEU A 511 28.21 15.31 -18.14
N ALA A 512 27.67 15.70 -16.98
CA ALA A 512 28.01 16.96 -16.32
C ALA A 512 29.49 16.96 -15.85
N VAL A 513 29.97 15.84 -15.32
CA VAL A 513 31.38 15.66 -14.93
C VAL A 513 32.32 15.78 -16.14
N GLU A 514 31.98 15.11 -17.24
CA GLU A 514 32.78 15.19 -18.47
C GLU A 514 32.74 16.60 -19.10
N ALA A 515 31.57 17.24 -19.12
CA ALA A 515 31.43 18.62 -19.61
C ALA A 515 32.27 19.60 -18.77
N ARG A 516 32.29 19.45 -17.44
CA ARG A 516 33.16 20.25 -16.55
C ARG A 516 34.64 20.11 -16.95
N ARG A 517 35.08 18.86 -17.21
CA ARG A 517 36.46 18.60 -17.61
C ARG A 517 36.82 19.30 -18.92
N ILE A 518 35.95 19.19 -19.94
CA ILE A 518 36.13 19.86 -21.22
C ILE A 518 36.20 21.39 -21.07
N LEU A 519 35.26 21.97 -20.30
CA LEU A 519 35.24 23.40 -20.05
C LEU A 519 36.51 23.88 -19.32
N ALA A 520 37.01 23.10 -18.35
CA ALA A 520 38.24 23.43 -17.64
C ALA A 520 39.51 23.35 -18.54
N ASP A 521 39.52 22.46 -19.57
CA ASP A 521 40.63 22.33 -20.51
C ASP A 521 40.63 23.46 -21.57
N ASP A 522 39.45 24.05 -21.85
CA ASP A 522 39.32 25.14 -22.84
C ASP A 522 39.56 26.55 -22.24
N GLY A 523 39.75 26.68 -20.93
CA GLY A 523 40.04 27.92 -20.17
C GLY A 523 38.81 28.51 -19.55
#